data_533727815a19c38e6ffff6f37d89e85b
#
_entry.id   533727815a19c38e6ffff6f37d89e85b
#
_cell.length_a   1.000
_cell.length_b   1.000
_cell.length_c   1.000
_cell.angle_alpha   90.00
_cell.angle_beta   90.00
_cell.angle_gamma   90.00
#
_symmetry.space_group_name_H-M   'P 1'
#
loop_
_entity.id
_entity.type
_entity.pdbx_description
1 polymer ?
#
loop_
_entity_poly.entity_id
_entity_poly.type
_entity_poly.pdbx_seq_one_letter_code
_entity_poly.pdbx_strand_id
1 'polypeptide(L)'
;MSKKPLGKDKFGVQKVMRVKDYFGDATGQFALNAMSTLVGQLTYFYTDKVGMAAGAIATMFIVCKIIDAFTDLIMGNIIDHTKPGKEKYRPWLLKAGIPAGIVMVLMFTVPKIGDVGQIIYVTITNILLTAVLYTAMAIPYNSLMTVRTNSQEERGIMGTWRAATGYVAGMIFAICMIPITNALGGNQNAWIKFGFIMGIIVILAALICYATSRETATEAGAVVEVKEEDEEVIPFKEALGKLFHNKYWVIVLVVNLLSCIIYGLASGAGVYYCKWIFGNDNLVGVLGGIGMIPTLLGFILVGPMIKKLGVVKTLLVSFAMGAGANILLLFTKDIFFCYALFGSITTFATIPMMCLVGVMTAMSIDYNEYKYGVRMVATSNSASSFGGKVGSGLGTSIIGWFLAAVGYDATQTVAPAATKMAIYGFAIVTPLVIFVIMFILVSKFDLEKTLPAMKEEIAKRKAQNA
;
A
#
# COMPACT_ATOMS: atom_id res chain seq x y z
N MET A 1 39.45 13.07 8.40
CA MET A 1 38.74 14.09 9.23
C MET A 1 37.72 13.35 10.10
N SER A 2 37.96 13.33 11.42
CA SER A 2 37.03 12.75 12.40
C SER A 2 35.72 13.56 12.38
N LYS A 3 34.60 12.88 12.08
CA LYS A 3 33.26 13.50 12.05
C LYS A 3 32.91 13.88 13.50
N LYS A 4 32.53 15.15 13.77
CA LYS A 4 32.02 15.58 15.09
C LYS A 4 30.98 14.59 15.61
N PRO A 5 31.08 14.13 16.88
CA PRO A 5 30.10 13.22 17.46
C PRO A 5 28.71 13.88 17.47
N LEU A 6 27.69 13.12 17.14
CA LEU A 6 26.29 13.52 17.27
C LEU A 6 25.93 13.39 18.77
N GLY A 7 25.14 14.33 19.29
CA GLY A 7 24.67 14.29 20.67
C GLY A 7 23.85 13.06 21.02
N LYS A 8 23.47 12.90 22.29
CA LYS A 8 22.56 11.84 22.73
C LYS A 8 21.11 12.24 22.51
N ASP A 9 20.23 11.26 22.38
CA ASP A 9 18.79 11.47 22.35
C ASP A 9 18.22 11.74 23.76
N LYS A 10 16.89 11.93 23.87
CA LYS A 10 16.20 12.18 25.13
C LYS A 10 16.33 11.03 26.15
N PHE A 11 16.70 9.85 25.71
CA PHE A 11 16.87 8.65 26.53
C PHE A 11 18.35 8.34 26.82
N GLY A 12 19.27 9.23 26.41
CA GLY A 12 20.71 9.04 26.62
C GLY A 12 21.41 8.16 25.58
N VAL A 13 20.70 7.69 24.54
CA VAL A 13 21.26 6.85 23.47
C VAL A 13 22.04 7.72 22.49
N GLN A 14 23.25 7.28 22.11
CA GLN A 14 24.10 8.01 21.16
C GLN A 14 23.46 8.06 19.77
N LYS A 15 23.30 9.25 19.20
CA LYS A 15 22.83 9.45 17.82
C LYS A 15 23.94 9.11 16.82
N VAL A 16 23.58 8.42 15.75
CA VAL A 16 24.52 7.96 14.71
C VAL A 16 24.16 8.47 13.32
N MET A 17 22.93 8.96 13.10
CA MET A 17 22.41 9.37 11.79
C MET A 17 22.49 10.90 11.59
N ARG A 18 22.90 11.29 10.39
CA ARG A 18 22.92 12.69 9.92
C ARG A 18 21.82 12.89 8.87
N VAL A 19 21.51 14.13 8.51
CA VAL A 19 20.50 14.48 7.51
C VAL A 19 20.71 13.71 6.19
N LYS A 20 21.95 13.58 5.73
CA LYS A 20 22.28 12.80 4.53
C LYS A 20 21.97 11.31 4.66
N ASP A 21 22.03 10.75 5.87
CA ASP A 21 21.77 9.34 6.12
C ASP A 21 20.25 9.10 6.10
N TYR A 22 19.43 10.04 6.59
CA TYR A 22 17.97 10.01 6.47
C TYR A 22 17.52 10.16 5.01
N PHE A 23 18.12 11.12 4.28
CA PHE A 23 17.81 11.31 2.86
C PHE A 23 18.17 10.06 2.04
N GLY A 24 19.36 9.54 2.24
CA GLY A 24 19.80 8.34 1.52
C GLY A 24 18.98 7.10 1.87
N ASP A 25 18.55 6.93 3.13
CA ASP A 25 17.61 5.88 3.51
C ASP A 25 16.27 6.04 2.80
N ALA A 26 15.74 7.26 2.75
CA ALA A 26 14.45 7.56 2.14
C ALA A 26 14.41 7.24 0.63
N THR A 27 15.56 7.23 -0.08
CA THR A 27 15.61 6.80 -1.50
C THR A 27 15.20 5.34 -1.69
N GLY A 28 15.39 4.47 -0.70
CA GLY A 28 14.87 3.10 -0.73
C GLY A 28 13.33 3.08 -0.78
N GLN A 29 12.67 3.92 0.01
CA GLN A 29 11.22 4.07 -0.04
C GLN A 29 10.74 4.66 -1.37
N PHE A 30 11.50 5.59 -1.95
CA PHE A 30 11.24 6.12 -3.29
C PHE A 30 11.23 5.01 -4.33
N ALA A 31 12.25 4.13 -4.33
CA ALA A 31 12.33 2.99 -5.25
C ALA A 31 11.13 2.02 -5.08
N LEU A 32 10.77 1.69 -3.85
CA LEU A 32 9.64 0.81 -3.56
C LEU A 32 8.31 1.42 -4.04
N ASN A 33 8.10 2.72 -3.83
CA ASN A 33 6.89 3.39 -4.30
C ASN A 33 6.86 3.53 -5.82
N ALA A 34 8.01 3.75 -6.47
CA ALA A 34 8.11 3.76 -7.91
C ALA A 34 7.65 2.42 -8.54
N MET A 35 8.10 1.29 -7.98
CA MET A 35 7.68 -0.04 -8.41
C MET A 35 6.18 -0.27 -8.18
N SER A 36 5.66 0.10 -7.00
CA SER A 36 4.25 -0.11 -6.63
C SER A 36 3.29 0.74 -7.46
N THR A 37 3.59 2.03 -7.68
CA THR A 37 2.72 2.95 -8.44
C THR A 37 2.64 2.56 -9.90
N LEU A 38 3.74 2.05 -10.47
CA LEU A 38 3.77 1.57 -11.84
C LEU A 38 2.77 0.43 -12.06
N VAL A 39 2.67 -0.50 -11.12
CA VAL A 39 1.73 -1.63 -11.19
C VAL A 39 0.28 -1.17 -11.28
N GLY A 40 -0.08 -0.06 -10.63
CA GLY A 40 -1.43 0.50 -10.67
C GLY A 40 -1.92 0.87 -12.08
N GLN A 41 -1.03 1.23 -13.01
CA GLN A 41 -1.37 1.62 -14.36
C GLN A 41 -1.24 0.49 -15.40
N LEU A 42 -0.78 -0.70 -14.99
CA LEU A 42 -0.55 -1.81 -15.91
C LEU A 42 -1.83 -2.32 -16.57
N THR A 43 -2.97 -2.27 -15.88
CA THR A 43 -4.26 -2.64 -16.49
C THR A 43 -4.49 -1.81 -17.75
N TYR A 44 -4.35 -0.47 -17.66
CA TYR A 44 -4.49 0.43 -18.80
C TYR A 44 -3.46 0.15 -19.90
N PHE A 45 -2.20 -0.09 -19.54
CA PHE A 45 -1.17 -0.40 -20.52
C PHE A 45 -1.48 -1.69 -21.28
N TYR A 46 -1.83 -2.77 -20.58
CA TYR A 46 -2.08 -4.07 -21.23
C TYR A 46 -3.36 -4.07 -22.06
N THR A 47 -4.43 -3.40 -21.61
CA THR A 47 -5.68 -3.33 -22.38
C THR A 47 -5.60 -2.35 -23.54
N ASP A 48 -5.12 -1.13 -23.31
CA ASP A 48 -5.24 -0.02 -24.26
C ASP A 48 -4.03 0.15 -25.18
N LYS A 49 -2.83 -0.29 -24.76
CA LYS A 49 -1.61 -0.13 -25.57
C LYS A 49 -1.12 -1.45 -26.18
N VAL A 50 -1.41 -2.58 -25.53
CA VAL A 50 -1.07 -3.91 -26.03
C VAL A 50 -2.27 -4.59 -26.68
N GLY A 51 -3.51 -4.29 -26.24
CA GLY A 51 -4.74 -4.85 -26.79
C GLY A 51 -5.13 -6.20 -26.18
N MET A 52 -4.69 -6.50 -24.96
CA MET A 52 -4.99 -7.75 -24.27
C MET A 52 -6.40 -7.73 -23.66
N ALA A 53 -7.02 -8.91 -23.53
CA ALA A 53 -8.34 -9.04 -22.92
C ALA A 53 -8.38 -8.62 -21.47
N ALA A 54 -9.22 -7.63 -21.12
CA ALA A 54 -9.30 -7.05 -19.78
C ALA A 54 -9.61 -8.05 -18.67
N GLY A 55 -10.47 -9.04 -18.95
CA GLY A 55 -10.82 -10.11 -18.00
C GLY A 55 -9.66 -11.05 -17.67
N ALA A 56 -8.82 -11.38 -18.66
CA ALA A 56 -7.63 -12.19 -18.46
C ALA A 56 -6.60 -11.44 -17.58
N ILE A 57 -6.41 -10.15 -17.85
CA ILE A 57 -5.53 -9.28 -17.06
C ILE A 57 -6.02 -9.16 -15.60
N ALA A 58 -7.32 -8.96 -15.39
CA ALA A 58 -7.91 -8.89 -14.07
C ALA A 58 -7.68 -10.18 -13.26
N THR A 59 -7.88 -11.32 -13.87
CA THR A 59 -7.63 -12.63 -13.24
C THR A 59 -6.15 -12.85 -12.95
N MET A 60 -5.27 -12.45 -13.86
CA MET A 60 -3.82 -12.47 -13.66
C MET A 60 -3.41 -11.65 -12.43
N PHE A 61 -3.93 -10.43 -12.27
CA PHE A 61 -3.56 -9.59 -11.12
C PHE A 61 -3.95 -10.21 -9.78
N ILE A 62 -5.14 -10.85 -9.68
CA ILE A 62 -5.54 -11.49 -8.42
C ILE A 62 -4.65 -12.69 -8.09
N VAL A 63 -4.30 -13.49 -9.09
CA VAL A 63 -3.36 -14.62 -8.93
C VAL A 63 -1.99 -14.11 -8.46
N CYS A 64 -1.48 -13.05 -9.11
CA CYS A 64 -0.20 -12.44 -8.72
C CYS A 64 -0.24 -11.92 -7.27
N LYS A 65 -1.34 -11.33 -6.83
CA LYS A 65 -1.49 -10.82 -5.45
C LYS A 65 -1.60 -11.91 -4.39
N ILE A 66 -2.21 -13.04 -4.73
CA ILE A 66 -2.22 -14.22 -3.86
C ILE A 66 -0.79 -14.75 -3.70
N ILE A 67 -0.04 -14.90 -4.81
CA ILE A 67 1.35 -15.34 -4.78
C ILE A 67 2.21 -14.35 -3.98
N ASP A 68 2.03 -13.04 -4.18
CA ASP A 68 2.73 -11.98 -3.43
C ASP A 68 2.54 -12.09 -1.91
N ALA A 69 1.33 -12.44 -1.46
CA ALA A 69 1.07 -12.63 -0.04
C ALA A 69 1.81 -13.83 0.57
N PHE A 70 2.02 -14.91 -0.21
CA PHE A 70 2.80 -16.07 0.23
C PHE A 70 4.31 -15.82 0.19
N THR A 71 4.79 -15.08 -0.81
CA THR A 71 6.22 -14.80 -0.96
C THR A 71 6.79 -13.93 0.16
N ASP A 72 5.98 -13.08 0.79
CA ASP A 72 6.41 -12.33 1.98
C ASP A 72 6.83 -13.25 3.13
N LEU A 73 6.05 -14.30 3.39
CA LEU A 73 6.35 -15.28 4.44
C LEU A 73 7.65 -16.04 4.13
N ILE A 74 7.80 -16.45 2.86
CA ILE A 74 9.00 -17.18 2.40
C ILE A 74 10.23 -16.27 2.51
N MET A 75 10.12 -15.01 2.09
CA MET A 75 11.24 -14.08 2.11
C MET A 75 11.68 -13.73 3.54
N GLY A 76 10.75 -13.57 4.47
CA GLY A 76 11.06 -13.41 5.89
C GLY A 76 11.94 -14.56 6.40
N ASN A 77 11.53 -15.79 6.11
CA ASN A 77 12.29 -16.98 6.48
C ASN A 77 13.70 -17.03 5.82
N ILE A 78 13.81 -16.70 4.53
CA ILE A 78 15.11 -16.67 3.81
C ILE A 78 16.06 -15.67 4.50
N ILE A 79 15.55 -14.50 4.88
CA ILE A 79 16.37 -13.47 5.54
C ILE A 79 16.80 -13.95 6.92
N ASP A 80 15.93 -14.57 7.70
CA ASP A 80 16.23 -15.05 9.05
C ASP A 80 17.32 -16.11 9.04
N HIS A 81 17.31 -16.99 8.03
CA HIS A 81 18.32 -18.05 7.86
C HIS A 81 19.56 -17.59 7.07
N THR A 82 19.59 -16.33 6.59
CA THR A 82 20.80 -15.81 5.93
C THR A 82 21.93 -15.72 6.96
N LYS A 83 23.04 -16.44 6.73
CA LYS A 83 24.19 -16.42 7.62
C LYS A 83 24.69 -14.99 7.81
N PRO A 84 24.93 -14.55 9.06
CA PRO A 84 25.44 -13.23 9.34
C PRO A 84 26.85 -13.09 8.76
N GLY A 85 26.95 -12.33 7.65
CA GLY A 85 28.20 -11.75 7.21
C GLY A 85 28.43 -10.43 7.93
N LYS A 86 29.28 -9.55 7.40
CA LYS A 86 29.44 -8.19 7.94
C LYS A 86 28.12 -7.38 7.90
N GLU A 87 27.20 -7.67 6.98
CA GLU A 87 25.90 -7.01 6.83
C GLU A 87 24.86 -8.03 6.34
N LYS A 88 23.67 -8.08 6.99
CA LYS A 88 22.62 -9.06 6.72
C LYS A 88 21.57 -8.53 5.72
N TYR A 89 21.09 -7.31 5.93
CA TYR A 89 19.95 -6.71 5.21
C TYR A 89 20.37 -5.83 4.03
N ARG A 90 21.42 -5.05 4.19
CA ARG A 90 21.88 -4.08 3.18
C ARG A 90 22.18 -4.68 1.80
N PRO A 91 22.83 -5.86 1.66
CA PRO A 91 23.12 -6.44 0.34
C PRO A 91 21.87 -6.72 -0.50
N TRP A 92 20.71 -6.96 0.13
CA TRP A 92 19.46 -7.21 -0.55
C TRP A 92 18.94 -6.01 -1.34
N LEU A 93 19.28 -4.78 -0.93
CA LEU A 93 18.91 -3.56 -1.66
C LEU A 93 19.46 -3.58 -3.10
N LEU A 94 20.68 -4.08 -3.31
CA LEU A 94 21.25 -4.21 -4.64
C LEU A 94 20.82 -5.48 -5.36
N LYS A 95 20.82 -6.61 -4.63
CA LYS A 95 20.43 -7.92 -5.21
C LYS A 95 19.01 -7.90 -5.76
N ALA A 96 18.11 -7.11 -5.16
CA ALA A 96 16.73 -6.96 -5.60
C ALA A 96 16.55 -5.70 -6.46
N GLY A 97 17.14 -4.55 -6.11
CA GLY A 97 16.92 -3.28 -6.77
C GLY A 97 17.44 -3.23 -8.22
N ILE A 98 18.61 -3.82 -8.50
CA ILE A 98 19.17 -3.86 -9.87
C ILE A 98 18.29 -4.74 -10.78
N PRO A 99 17.97 -6.00 -10.43
CA PRO A 99 17.07 -6.81 -11.25
C PRO A 99 15.68 -6.18 -11.38
N ALA A 100 15.16 -5.51 -10.32
CA ALA A 100 13.87 -4.84 -10.39
C ALA A 100 13.82 -3.77 -11.48
N GLY A 101 14.86 -2.93 -11.60
CA GLY A 101 14.96 -1.96 -12.68
C GLY A 101 14.95 -2.60 -14.07
N ILE A 102 15.58 -3.76 -14.24
CA ILE A 102 15.57 -4.51 -15.50
C ILE A 102 14.17 -5.08 -15.79
N VAL A 103 13.54 -5.69 -14.79
CA VAL A 103 12.19 -6.28 -14.94
C VAL A 103 11.15 -5.21 -15.23
N MET A 104 11.30 -3.98 -14.72
CA MET A 104 10.41 -2.87 -15.08
C MET A 104 10.41 -2.57 -16.58
N VAL A 105 11.53 -2.71 -17.26
CA VAL A 105 11.60 -2.60 -18.73
C VAL A 105 10.90 -3.78 -19.38
N LEU A 106 11.17 -5.00 -18.90
CA LEU A 106 10.57 -6.23 -19.44
C LEU A 106 9.04 -6.21 -19.33
N MET A 107 8.46 -5.67 -18.27
CA MET A 107 7.00 -5.56 -18.10
C MET A 107 6.31 -4.81 -19.24
N PHE A 108 6.98 -3.83 -19.82
CA PHE A 108 6.47 -3.07 -20.98
C PHE A 108 6.87 -3.67 -22.33
N THR A 109 7.85 -4.57 -22.36
CA THR A 109 8.33 -5.22 -23.59
C THR A 109 7.52 -6.49 -23.87
N VAL A 110 6.19 -6.35 -23.99
CA VAL A 110 5.32 -7.50 -24.26
C VAL A 110 5.50 -7.97 -25.71
N PRO A 111 5.99 -9.20 -25.94
CA PRO A 111 6.21 -9.71 -27.28
C PRO A 111 4.88 -10.13 -27.94
N LYS A 112 4.82 -10.09 -29.28
CA LYS A 112 3.66 -10.53 -30.06
C LYS A 112 3.71 -12.06 -30.31
N ILE A 113 3.38 -12.85 -29.30
CA ILE A 113 3.48 -14.32 -29.30
C ILE A 113 2.11 -15.01 -29.13
N GLY A 114 1.03 -14.31 -29.52
CA GLY A 114 -0.34 -14.78 -29.31
C GLY A 114 -0.85 -14.55 -27.88
N ASP A 115 -2.18 -14.60 -27.73
CA ASP A 115 -2.85 -14.18 -26.49
C ASP A 115 -2.41 -14.97 -25.25
N VAL A 116 -2.33 -16.29 -25.35
CA VAL A 116 -1.88 -17.17 -24.26
C VAL A 116 -0.42 -16.88 -23.88
N GLY A 117 0.45 -16.74 -24.88
CA GLY A 117 1.85 -16.43 -24.65
C GLY A 117 2.06 -15.07 -23.98
N GLN A 118 1.28 -14.07 -24.39
CA GLN A 118 1.29 -12.75 -23.78
C GLN A 118 0.85 -12.78 -22.32
N ILE A 119 -0.24 -13.49 -22.00
CA ILE A 119 -0.73 -13.63 -20.61
C ILE A 119 0.32 -14.32 -19.73
N ILE A 120 0.96 -15.38 -20.21
CA ILE A 120 2.04 -16.06 -19.48
C ILE A 120 3.20 -15.09 -19.23
N TYR A 121 3.63 -14.36 -20.26
CA TYR A 121 4.74 -13.41 -20.18
C TYR A 121 4.48 -12.31 -19.15
N VAL A 122 3.30 -11.64 -19.21
CA VAL A 122 2.96 -10.56 -18.28
C VAL A 122 2.74 -11.07 -16.86
N THR A 123 2.24 -12.31 -16.70
CA THR A 123 2.11 -12.96 -15.38
C THR A 123 3.49 -13.18 -14.76
N ILE A 124 4.42 -13.77 -15.50
CA ILE A 124 5.78 -14.05 -15.01
C ILE A 124 6.50 -12.76 -14.64
N THR A 125 6.49 -11.75 -15.52
CA THR A 125 7.16 -10.48 -15.26
C THR A 125 6.52 -9.72 -14.10
N ASN A 126 5.19 -9.79 -13.92
CA ASN A 126 4.49 -9.19 -12.80
C ASN A 126 4.85 -9.88 -11.47
N ILE A 127 4.79 -11.23 -11.41
CA ILE A 127 5.19 -11.99 -10.21
C ILE A 127 6.66 -11.69 -9.87
N LEU A 128 7.54 -11.67 -10.86
CA LEU A 128 8.96 -11.41 -10.65
C LEU A 128 9.19 -10.02 -10.04
N LEU A 129 8.49 -8.98 -10.54
CA LEU A 129 8.62 -7.64 -9.99
C LEU A 129 7.96 -7.52 -8.61
N THR A 130 6.66 -7.90 -8.48
CA THR A 130 5.87 -7.58 -7.29
C THR A 130 6.05 -8.56 -6.16
N ALA A 131 6.05 -9.86 -6.45
CA ALA A 131 6.11 -10.90 -5.44
C ALA A 131 7.54 -11.29 -5.06
N VAL A 132 8.51 -11.21 -6.00
CA VAL A 132 9.89 -11.62 -5.73
C VAL A 132 10.77 -10.43 -5.41
N LEU A 133 10.97 -9.52 -6.37
CA LEU A 133 11.97 -8.45 -6.24
C LEU A 133 11.54 -7.33 -5.31
N TYR A 134 10.28 -6.92 -5.37
CA TYR A 134 9.73 -5.93 -4.44
C TYR A 134 9.81 -6.44 -2.99
N THR A 135 9.36 -7.66 -2.73
CA THR A 135 9.40 -8.27 -1.40
C THR A 135 10.83 -8.49 -0.91
N ALA A 136 11.73 -8.96 -1.81
CA ALA A 136 13.15 -9.13 -1.50
C ALA A 136 13.89 -7.82 -1.21
N MET A 137 13.35 -6.68 -1.64
CA MET A 137 13.85 -5.35 -1.28
C MET A 137 13.14 -4.78 -0.04
N ALA A 138 11.81 -4.91 0.03
CA ALA A 138 10.98 -4.26 1.05
C ALA A 138 11.22 -4.80 2.46
N ILE A 139 11.30 -6.13 2.62
CA ILE A 139 11.47 -6.74 3.95
C ILE A 139 12.83 -6.39 4.56
N PRO A 140 13.98 -6.59 3.87
CA PRO A 140 15.27 -6.15 4.41
C PRO A 140 15.34 -4.64 4.63
N TYR A 141 14.76 -3.83 3.73
CA TYR A 141 14.71 -2.39 3.88
C TYR A 141 13.98 -1.95 5.15
N ASN A 142 12.84 -2.58 5.46
CA ASN A 142 12.11 -2.30 6.70
C ASN A 142 12.92 -2.73 7.93
N SER A 143 13.61 -3.86 7.86
CA SER A 143 14.48 -4.36 8.93
C SER A 143 15.71 -3.48 9.17
N LEU A 144 16.22 -2.77 8.15
CA LEU A 144 17.33 -1.82 8.32
C LEU A 144 17.03 -0.72 9.34
N MET A 145 15.75 -0.35 9.54
CA MET A 145 15.38 0.65 10.55
C MET A 145 15.82 0.25 11.96
N THR A 146 15.75 -1.02 12.29
CA THR A 146 16.07 -1.53 13.62
C THR A 146 17.56 -1.69 13.85
N VAL A 147 18.34 -1.98 12.79
CA VAL A 147 19.80 -2.26 12.90
C VAL A 147 20.69 -1.06 12.59
N ARG A 148 20.13 0.04 12.08
CA ARG A 148 20.90 1.26 11.79
C ARG A 148 21.14 2.13 13.03
N THR A 149 20.20 2.16 13.95
CA THR A 149 20.27 2.98 15.16
C THR A 149 19.48 2.34 16.30
N ASN A 150 19.99 2.53 17.52
CA ASN A 150 19.28 2.15 18.75
C ASN A 150 18.43 3.29 19.31
N SER A 151 18.55 4.51 18.75
CA SER A 151 17.76 5.66 19.18
C SER A 151 16.35 5.64 18.61
N GLN A 152 15.34 5.62 19.49
CA GLN A 152 13.94 5.70 19.12
C GLN A 152 13.60 7.03 18.42
N GLU A 153 14.27 8.12 18.81
CA GLU A 153 14.13 9.42 18.18
C GLU A 153 14.59 9.38 16.70
N GLU A 154 15.77 8.78 16.44
CA GLU A 154 16.27 8.61 15.08
C GLU A 154 15.41 7.70 14.23
N ARG A 155 14.89 6.59 14.80
CA ARG A 155 13.93 5.70 14.12
C ARG A 155 12.64 6.45 13.73
N GLY A 156 12.12 7.30 14.62
CA GLY A 156 10.95 8.14 14.34
C GLY A 156 11.19 9.13 13.21
N ILE A 157 12.35 9.82 13.21
CA ILE A 157 12.74 10.73 12.13
C ILE A 157 12.89 9.97 10.82
N MET A 158 13.55 8.79 10.83
CA MET A 158 13.72 7.95 9.66
C MET A 158 12.37 7.52 9.08
N GLY A 159 11.42 7.09 9.92
CA GLY A 159 10.06 6.76 9.51
C GLY A 159 9.34 7.93 8.84
N THR A 160 9.51 9.15 9.38
CA THR A 160 8.93 10.38 8.80
C THR A 160 9.52 10.68 7.42
N TRP A 161 10.85 10.60 7.25
CA TRP A 161 11.50 10.78 5.95
C TRP A 161 11.05 9.73 4.93
N ARG A 162 10.94 8.46 5.33
CA ARG A 162 10.43 7.37 4.48
C ARG A 162 9.01 7.66 4.03
N ALA A 163 8.11 7.99 4.95
CA ALA A 163 6.73 8.29 4.63
C ALA A 163 6.61 9.48 3.67
N ALA A 164 7.27 10.61 3.97
CA ALA A 164 7.25 11.80 3.13
C ALA A 164 7.76 11.49 1.70
N THR A 165 8.91 10.82 1.59
CA THR A 165 9.50 10.47 0.28
C THR A 165 8.62 9.48 -0.49
N GLY A 166 8.01 8.51 0.20
CA GLY A 166 7.08 7.58 -0.40
C GLY A 166 5.86 8.28 -1.00
N TYR A 167 5.27 9.22 -0.27
CA TYR A 167 4.16 10.03 -0.79
C TYR A 167 4.56 10.86 -1.99
N VAL A 168 5.66 11.61 -1.89
CA VAL A 168 6.16 12.44 -3.00
C VAL A 168 6.43 11.59 -4.24
N ALA A 169 7.05 10.42 -4.09
CA ALA A 169 7.28 9.49 -5.21
C ALA A 169 5.96 9.03 -5.84
N GLY A 170 5.04 8.50 -5.02
CA GLY A 170 3.75 8.02 -5.52
C GLY A 170 2.98 9.09 -6.30
N MET A 171 3.02 10.33 -5.79
CA MET A 171 2.36 11.48 -6.44
C MET A 171 3.01 11.89 -7.74
N ILE A 172 4.35 12.01 -7.77
CA ILE A 172 5.08 12.35 -9.00
C ILE A 172 4.75 11.33 -10.10
N PHE A 173 4.77 10.04 -9.78
CA PHE A 173 4.48 9.01 -10.77
C PHE A 173 3.01 8.99 -11.19
N ALA A 174 2.06 9.17 -10.27
CA ALA A 174 0.65 9.26 -10.60
C ALA A 174 0.32 10.44 -11.53
N ILE A 175 0.95 11.58 -11.32
CA ILE A 175 0.75 12.80 -12.13
C ILE A 175 1.45 12.67 -13.49
N CYS A 176 2.69 12.18 -13.52
CA CYS A 176 3.57 12.32 -14.68
C CYS A 176 3.50 11.13 -15.66
N MET A 177 3.09 9.93 -15.20
CA MET A 177 3.23 8.69 -15.99
C MET A 177 2.47 8.76 -17.32
N ILE A 178 1.18 9.06 -17.31
CA ILE A 178 0.36 9.10 -18.53
C ILE A 178 0.76 10.27 -19.44
N PRO A 179 0.90 11.52 -18.94
CA PRO A 179 1.36 12.62 -19.78
C PRO A 179 2.72 12.39 -20.43
N ILE A 180 3.69 11.83 -19.69
CA ILE A 180 5.02 11.54 -20.25
C ILE A 180 4.95 10.43 -21.31
N THR A 181 4.23 9.35 -21.06
CA THR A 181 4.10 8.26 -22.04
C THR A 181 3.39 8.72 -23.30
N ASN A 182 2.38 9.62 -23.19
CA ASN A 182 1.70 10.21 -24.33
C ASN A 182 2.61 11.18 -25.10
N ALA A 183 3.39 12.01 -24.41
CA ALA A 183 4.39 12.88 -25.05
C ALA A 183 5.49 12.10 -25.79
N LEU A 184 5.80 10.89 -25.33
CA LEU A 184 6.75 9.99 -25.98
C LEU A 184 6.17 9.20 -27.17
N GLY A 185 4.88 9.42 -27.50
CA GLY A 185 4.20 8.83 -28.65
C GLY A 185 2.99 7.93 -28.31
N GLY A 186 2.67 7.69 -27.03
CA GLY A 186 1.45 7.03 -26.57
C GLY A 186 1.29 5.55 -26.92
N ASN A 187 2.27 4.94 -27.58
CA ASN A 187 2.29 3.55 -28.03
C ASN A 187 3.12 2.65 -27.08
N GLN A 188 3.18 1.36 -27.35
CA GLN A 188 3.98 0.42 -26.55
C GLN A 188 5.45 0.84 -26.43
N ASN A 189 6.05 1.35 -27.51
CA ASN A 189 7.45 1.81 -27.48
C ASN A 189 7.68 3.00 -26.54
N ALA A 190 6.68 3.89 -26.42
CA ALA A 190 6.73 4.99 -25.45
C ALA A 190 6.75 4.47 -24.01
N TRP A 191 5.97 3.45 -23.70
CA TRP A 191 5.97 2.79 -22.40
C TRP A 191 7.26 2.03 -22.11
N ILE A 192 7.87 1.39 -23.12
CA ILE A 192 9.21 0.77 -22.97
C ILE A 192 10.26 1.83 -22.63
N LYS A 193 10.27 2.98 -23.32
CA LYS A 193 11.16 4.10 -23.01
C LYS A 193 10.94 4.63 -21.60
N PHE A 194 9.66 4.78 -21.20
CA PHE A 194 9.32 5.18 -19.84
C PHE A 194 9.80 4.15 -18.80
N GLY A 195 9.57 2.86 -19.06
CA GLY A 195 10.08 1.77 -18.23
C GLY A 195 11.60 1.77 -18.06
N PHE A 196 12.33 2.11 -19.12
CA PHE A 196 13.78 2.24 -19.07
C PHE A 196 14.23 3.41 -18.18
N ILE A 197 13.58 4.57 -18.29
CA ILE A 197 13.82 5.73 -17.42
C ILE A 197 13.54 5.37 -15.97
N MET A 198 12.40 4.72 -15.71
CA MET A 198 12.00 4.29 -14.37
C MET A 198 12.93 3.24 -13.78
N GLY A 199 13.36 2.28 -14.61
CA GLY A 199 14.34 1.26 -14.22
C GLY A 199 15.66 1.86 -13.76
N ILE A 200 16.19 2.85 -14.50
CA ILE A 200 17.40 3.59 -14.11
C ILE A 200 17.18 4.32 -12.79
N ILE A 201 16.05 5.01 -12.63
CA ILE A 201 15.73 5.75 -11.41
C ILE A 201 15.69 4.81 -10.20
N VAL A 202 15.04 3.64 -10.32
CA VAL A 202 14.97 2.63 -9.25
C VAL A 202 16.35 2.09 -8.90
N ILE A 203 17.17 1.77 -9.91
CA ILE A 203 18.56 1.30 -9.71
C ILE A 203 19.39 2.37 -8.99
N LEU A 204 19.33 3.63 -9.42
CA LEU A 204 20.05 4.72 -8.77
C LEU A 204 19.59 4.96 -7.35
N ALA A 205 18.28 4.92 -7.10
CA ALA A 205 17.71 5.07 -5.76
C ALA A 205 18.15 3.93 -4.83
N ALA A 206 18.15 2.69 -5.32
CA ALA A 206 18.66 1.53 -4.58
C ALA A 206 20.17 1.63 -4.29
N LEU A 207 20.97 2.10 -5.26
CA LEU A 207 22.41 2.33 -5.09
C LEU A 207 22.70 3.42 -4.04
N ILE A 208 21.97 4.54 -4.08
CA ILE A 208 22.10 5.62 -3.08
C ILE A 208 21.72 5.10 -1.69
N CYS A 209 20.60 4.39 -1.58
CA CYS A 209 20.17 3.78 -0.33
C CYS A 209 21.24 2.81 0.20
N TYR A 210 21.76 1.94 -0.64
CA TYR A 210 22.86 1.02 -0.29
C TYR A 210 24.11 1.77 0.16
N ALA A 211 24.57 2.79 -0.56
CA ALA A 211 25.78 3.52 -0.25
C ALA A 211 25.70 4.30 1.07
N THR A 212 24.51 4.77 1.44
CA THR A 212 24.27 5.55 2.65
C THR A 212 23.83 4.71 3.85
N SER A 213 23.31 3.50 3.62
CA SER A 213 22.88 2.60 4.69
C SER A 213 24.05 1.77 5.21
N ARG A 214 24.21 1.71 6.54
CA ARG A 214 25.18 0.84 7.23
C ARG A 214 24.51 0.18 8.41
N GLU A 215 24.82 -1.07 8.67
CA GLU A 215 24.31 -1.84 9.81
C GLU A 215 25.25 -1.61 11.00
N THR A 216 25.07 -0.49 11.71
CA THR A 216 26.00 -0.05 12.78
C THR A 216 25.65 -0.60 14.15
N ALA A 217 24.38 -0.99 14.37
CA ALA A 217 23.94 -1.53 15.66
C ALA A 217 24.36 -3.00 15.88
N THR A 218 24.86 -3.68 14.85
CA THR A 218 25.30 -5.09 14.91
C THR A 218 26.65 -5.24 15.63
N GLU A 219 27.47 -4.18 15.75
CA GLU A 219 28.76 -4.24 16.47
C GLU A 219 28.61 -4.38 17.98
N ALA A 220 27.43 -4.15 18.54
CA ALA A 220 27.16 -4.20 19.96
C ALA A 220 26.62 -5.57 20.45
N GLY A 221 26.52 -6.59 19.59
CA GLY A 221 26.07 -7.93 20.02
C GLY A 221 24.64 -8.00 20.57
N ALA A 222 23.92 -6.92 20.53
CA ALA A 222 22.54 -6.83 20.94
C ALA A 222 21.64 -6.95 19.69
N VAL A 223 21.42 -8.17 19.23
CA VAL A 223 20.04 -8.55 18.97
C VAL A 223 19.36 -8.26 20.31
N VAL A 224 18.76 -7.08 20.47
CA VAL A 224 17.63 -6.98 21.35
C VAL A 224 16.60 -7.88 20.67
N GLU A 225 16.64 -9.19 21.02
CA GLU A 225 15.40 -9.91 21.18
C GLU A 225 14.56 -8.92 21.97
N VAL A 226 13.64 -8.25 21.31
CA VAL A 226 12.43 -7.83 21.97
C VAL A 226 12.00 -9.17 22.55
N LYS A 227 12.24 -9.36 23.87
CA LYS A 227 11.56 -10.39 24.61
C LYS A 227 10.11 -10.06 24.32
N GLU A 228 9.55 -10.75 23.36
CA GLU A 228 8.13 -10.98 23.31
C GLU A 228 7.90 -11.52 24.71
N GLU A 229 7.30 -10.71 25.58
CA GLU A 229 6.82 -11.14 26.88
C GLU A 229 6.13 -12.46 26.58
N ASP A 230 6.56 -13.55 27.21
CA ASP A 230 6.21 -14.94 26.96
C ASP A 230 4.79 -15.05 26.40
N GLU A 231 4.61 -14.80 25.09
CA GLU A 231 3.36 -15.08 24.40
C GLU A 231 3.28 -16.60 24.36
N GLU A 232 2.35 -17.19 25.11
CA GLU A 232 2.01 -18.61 24.97
C GLU A 232 1.88 -18.89 23.47
N VAL A 233 2.83 -19.64 22.91
CA VAL A 233 2.89 -19.94 21.47
C VAL A 233 1.72 -20.87 21.14
N ILE A 234 0.57 -20.27 20.82
CA ILE A 234 -0.60 -21.02 20.40
C ILE A 234 -0.38 -21.48 18.95
N PRO A 235 -0.74 -22.75 18.61
CA PRO A 235 -0.69 -23.22 17.24
C PRO A 235 -1.46 -22.25 16.30
N PHE A 236 -0.86 -21.90 15.15
CA PHE A 236 -1.40 -20.90 14.20
C PHE A 236 -2.87 -21.14 13.87
N LYS A 237 -3.29 -22.39 13.69
CA LYS A 237 -4.69 -22.76 13.39
C LYS A 237 -5.65 -22.37 14.53
N GLU A 238 -5.23 -22.58 15.77
CA GLU A 238 -6.02 -22.23 16.96
C GLU A 238 -6.09 -20.71 17.16
N ALA A 239 -4.96 -20.01 16.99
CA ALA A 239 -4.89 -18.55 17.03
C ALA A 239 -5.82 -17.94 15.99
N LEU A 240 -5.80 -18.44 14.75
CA LEU A 240 -6.68 -17.99 13.67
C LEU A 240 -8.16 -18.26 14.01
N GLY A 241 -8.48 -19.43 14.59
CA GLY A 241 -9.83 -19.74 15.05
C GLY A 241 -10.35 -18.73 16.10
N LYS A 242 -9.54 -18.42 17.12
CA LYS A 242 -9.88 -17.41 18.15
C LYS A 242 -10.06 -16.01 17.54
N LEU A 243 -9.23 -15.62 16.57
CA LEU A 243 -9.34 -14.34 15.87
C LEU A 243 -10.65 -14.22 15.08
N PHE A 244 -11.05 -15.24 14.35
CA PHE A 244 -12.33 -15.23 13.61
C PHE A 244 -13.56 -15.23 14.52
N HIS A 245 -13.44 -15.69 15.76
CA HIS A 245 -14.49 -15.55 16.77
C HIS A 245 -14.51 -14.19 17.49
N ASN A 246 -13.52 -13.33 17.22
CA ASN A 246 -13.51 -11.94 17.69
C ASN A 246 -14.22 -11.04 16.67
N LYS A 247 -15.47 -10.65 16.96
CA LYS A 247 -16.25 -9.77 16.08
C LYS A 247 -15.52 -8.46 15.71
N TYR A 248 -14.76 -7.88 16.63
CA TYR A 248 -14.05 -6.63 16.42
C TYR A 248 -12.89 -6.80 15.47
N TRP A 249 -12.14 -7.87 15.63
CA TRP A 249 -11.03 -8.19 14.72
C TRP A 249 -11.55 -8.48 13.31
N VAL A 250 -12.65 -9.22 13.17
CA VAL A 250 -13.29 -9.48 11.86
C VAL A 250 -13.75 -8.18 11.21
N ILE A 251 -14.36 -7.25 11.98
CA ILE A 251 -14.73 -5.92 11.46
C ILE A 251 -13.50 -5.19 10.94
N VAL A 252 -12.40 -5.15 11.69
CA VAL A 252 -11.17 -4.47 11.28
C VAL A 252 -10.58 -5.12 10.01
N LEU A 253 -10.53 -6.45 9.96
CA LEU A 253 -10.03 -7.19 8.79
C LEU A 253 -10.85 -6.86 7.53
N VAL A 254 -12.19 -6.92 7.61
CA VAL A 254 -13.07 -6.64 6.48
C VAL A 254 -13.00 -5.17 6.05
N VAL A 255 -13.00 -4.23 6.99
CA VAL A 255 -12.88 -2.80 6.69
C VAL A 255 -11.52 -2.47 6.08
N ASN A 256 -10.44 -3.09 6.55
CA ASN A 256 -9.12 -2.95 5.94
C ASN A 256 -9.09 -3.50 4.50
N LEU A 257 -9.62 -4.68 4.28
CA LEU A 257 -9.76 -5.29 2.94
C LEU A 257 -10.56 -4.37 2.01
N LEU A 258 -11.72 -3.86 2.44
CA LEU A 258 -12.57 -2.97 1.66
C LEU A 258 -11.87 -1.63 1.35
N SER A 259 -11.13 -1.07 2.30
CA SER A 259 -10.32 0.13 2.08
C SER A 259 -9.24 -0.09 1.04
N CYS A 260 -8.58 -1.24 1.07
CA CYS A 260 -7.57 -1.61 0.08
C CYS A 260 -8.18 -1.87 -1.32
N ILE A 261 -9.45 -2.32 -1.39
CA ILE A 261 -10.18 -2.37 -2.67
C ILE A 261 -10.38 -0.97 -3.25
N ILE A 262 -10.81 0.01 -2.45
CA ILE A 262 -10.93 1.40 -2.91
C ILE A 262 -9.58 1.93 -3.39
N TYR A 263 -8.50 1.65 -2.66
CA TYR A 263 -7.15 2.06 -3.06
C TYR A 263 -6.73 1.41 -4.40
N GLY A 264 -7.00 0.13 -4.59
CA GLY A 264 -6.74 -0.59 -5.85
C GLY A 264 -7.55 -0.02 -7.02
N LEU A 265 -8.83 0.30 -6.81
CA LEU A 265 -9.68 0.97 -7.80
C LEU A 265 -9.13 2.35 -8.16
N ALA A 266 -8.81 3.17 -7.17
CA ALA A 266 -8.31 4.53 -7.38
C ALA A 266 -7.01 4.55 -8.19
N SER A 267 -6.17 3.52 -8.07
CA SER A 267 -4.90 3.44 -8.79
C SER A 267 -5.05 3.34 -10.32
N GLY A 268 -6.17 2.78 -10.83
CA GLY A 268 -6.36 2.55 -12.26
C GLY A 268 -7.63 3.17 -12.86
N ALA A 269 -8.68 3.41 -12.07
CA ALA A 269 -9.98 3.87 -12.58
C ALA A 269 -9.92 5.26 -13.24
N GLY A 270 -9.08 6.15 -12.71
CA GLY A 270 -9.01 7.55 -13.17
C GLY A 270 -8.63 7.68 -14.64
N VAL A 271 -7.74 6.86 -15.16
CA VAL A 271 -7.29 6.96 -16.56
C VAL A 271 -8.40 6.56 -17.54
N TYR A 272 -9.17 5.52 -17.23
CA TYR A 272 -10.31 5.10 -18.04
C TYR A 272 -11.42 6.17 -18.02
N TYR A 273 -11.67 6.76 -16.84
CA TYR A 273 -12.65 7.84 -16.70
C TYR A 273 -12.25 9.06 -17.53
N CYS A 274 -11.01 9.51 -17.44
CA CYS A 274 -10.49 10.64 -18.21
C CYS A 274 -10.54 10.38 -19.72
N LYS A 275 -10.13 9.19 -20.16
CA LYS A 275 -10.11 8.81 -21.57
C LYS A 275 -11.52 8.76 -22.15
N TRP A 276 -12.46 8.07 -21.51
CA TRP A 276 -13.72 7.68 -22.11
C TRP A 276 -14.90 8.60 -21.78
N ILE A 277 -14.84 9.33 -20.65
CA ILE A 277 -15.89 10.28 -20.27
C ILE A 277 -15.49 11.71 -20.66
N PHE A 278 -14.24 12.10 -20.41
CA PHE A 278 -13.75 13.44 -20.70
C PHE A 278 -12.99 13.56 -22.04
N GLY A 279 -12.73 12.43 -22.72
CA GLY A 279 -12.06 12.42 -24.03
C GLY A 279 -10.56 12.72 -24.01
N ASN A 280 -9.92 12.78 -22.83
CA ASN A 280 -8.49 13.09 -22.70
C ASN A 280 -7.89 12.40 -21.48
N ASP A 281 -7.09 11.36 -21.71
CA ASP A 281 -6.44 10.57 -20.65
C ASP A 281 -5.35 11.37 -19.89
N ASN A 282 -4.78 12.44 -20.46
CA ASN A 282 -3.83 13.32 -19.77
C ASN A 282 -4.45 14.02 -18.55
N LEU A 283 -5.79 14.17 -18.51
CA LEU A 283 -6.48 14.75 -17.36
C LEU A 283 -6.28 13.96 -16.07
N VAL A 284 -5.87 12.69 -16.15
CA VAL A 284 -5.51 11.92 -14.96
C VAL A 284 -4.36 12.55 -14.19
N GLY A 285 -3.39 13.17 -14.87
CA GLY A 285 -2.31 13.91 -14.23
C GLY A 285 -2.83 15.15 -13.48
N VAL A 286 -3.80 15.85 -14.05
CA VAL A 286 -4.47 17.00 -13.39
C VAL A 286 -5.22 16.54 -12.15
N LEU A 287 -5.98 15.44 -12.26
CA LEU A 287 -6.69 14.84 -11.11
C LEU A 287 -5.73 14.41 -10.01
N GLY A 288 -4.60 13.81 -10.37
CA GLY A 288 -3.54 13.44 -9.42
C GLY A 288 -2.99 14.65 -8.68
N GLY A 289 -2.73 15.76 -9.39
CA GLY A 289 -2.28 17.02 -8.80
C GLY A 289 -3.33 17.64 -7.86
N ILE A 290 -4.60 17.66 -8.26
CA ILE A 290 -5.70 18.15 -7.41
C ILE A 290 -5.86 17.25 -6.18
N GLY A 291 -5.80 15.92 -6.34
CA GLY A 291 -5.92 14.94 -5.26
C GLY A 291 -4.81 15.00 -4.20
N MET A 292 -3.70 15.67 -4.50
CA MET A 292 -2.62 15.91 -3.55
C MET A 292 -3.07 16.76 -2.36
N ILE A 293 -3.83 17.80 -2.61
CA ILE A 293 -4.29 18.74 -1.57
C ILE A 293 -5.14 18.02 -0.51
N PRO A 294 -6.24 17.31 -0.87
CA PRO A 294 -7.05 16.59 0.12
C PRO A 294 -6.31 15.48 0.84
N THR A 295 -5.32 14.84 0.19
CA THR A 295 -4.47 13.85 0.85
C THR A 295 -3.65 14.47 1.97
N LEU A 296 -2.93 15.58 1.70
CA LEU A 296 -2.15 16.28 2.72
C LEU A 296 -3.03 16.83 3.85
N LEU A 297 -4.16 17.45 3.51
CA LEU A 297 -5.14 17.92 4.49
C LEU A 297 -5.68 16.78 5.34
N GLY A 298 -5.93 15.60 4.75
CA GLY A 298 -6.35 14.41 5.47
C GLY A 298 -5.37 14.02 6.56
N PHE A 299 -4.07 13.91 6.25
CA PHE A 299 -3.05 13.59 7.24
C PHE A 299 -2.94 14.62 8.37
N ILE A 300 -3.04 15.91 8.03
CA ILE A 300 -2.98 16.99 9.03
C ILE A 300 -4.21 16.97 9.94
N LEU A 301 -5.39 16.71 9.39
CA LEU A 301 -6.66 16.82 10.12
C LEU A 301 -7.01 15.56 10.92
N VAL A 302 -6.49 14.37 10.58
CA VAL A 302 -6.79 13.13 11.30
C VAL A 302 -6.45 13.25 12.79
N GLY A 303 -5.31 13.81 13.17
CA GLY A 303 -4.92 13.99 14.57
C GLY A 303 -5.92 14.86 15.38
N PRO A 304 -6.25 16.07 14.93
CA PRO A 304 -7.31 16.89 15.52
C PRO A 304 -8.69 16.20 15.54
N MET A 305 -9.07 15.47 14.50
CA MET A 305 -10.34 14.73 14.46
C MET A 305 -10.40 13.66 15.53
N ILE A 306 -9.34 12.87 15.72
CA ILE A 306 -9.27 11.84 16.76
C ILE A 306 -9.40 12.47 18.15
N LYS A 307 -8.70 13.59 18.41
CA LYS A 307 -8.77 14.28 19.72
C LYS A 307 -10.17 14.77 20.05
N LYS A 308 -10.96 15.21 19.04
CA LYS A 308 -12.31 15.76 19.25
C LYS A 308 -13.41 14.70 19.21
N LEU A 309 -13.30 13.73 18.32
CA LEU A 309 -14.37 12.78 18.00
C LEU A 309 -14.10 11.35 18.50
N GLY A 310 -12.84 11.01 18.74
CA GLY A 310 -12.40 9.64 18.95
C GLY A 310 -12.18 8.89 17.63
N VAL A 311 -11.71 7.65 17.69
CA VAL A 311 -11.33 6.83 16.54
C VAL A 311 -12.57 6.45 15.72
N VAL A 312 -13.57 5.86 16.36
CA VAL A 312 -14.77 5.32 15.69
C VAL A 312 -15.57 6.42 15.00
N LYS A 313 -15.85 7.53 15.70
CA LYS A 313 -16.61 8.64 15.10
C LYS A 313 -15.84 9.32 13.96
N THR A 314 -14.51 9.43 14.05
CA THR A 314 -13.68 9.97 12.96
C THR A 314 -13.86 9.14 11.70
N LEU A 315 -13.84 7.80 11.80
CA LEU A 315 -14.07 6.90 10.67
C LEU A 315 -15.49 6.99 10.12
N LEU A 316 -16.51 7.03 10.99
CA LEU A 316 -17.90 7.16 10.56
C LEU A 316 -18.15 8.46 9.78
N VAL A 317 -17.62 9.59 10.26
CA VAL A 317 -17.70 10.87 9.54
C VAL A 317 -17.01 10.77 8.18
N SER A 318 -15.82 10.18 8.12
CA SER A 318 -15.07 10.02 6.88
C SER A 318 -15.82 9.15 5.88
N PHE A 319 -16.36 8.01 6.31
CA PHE A 319 -17.10 7.12 5.41
C PHE A 319 -18.43 7.74 4.95
N ALA A 320 -19.12 8.48 5.82
CA ALA A 320 -20.31 9.23 5.42
C ALA A 320 -19.98 10.33 4.39
N MET A 321 -18.85 11.03 4.55
CA MET A 321 -18.37 12.01 3.56
C MET A 321 -18.04 11.34 2.23
N GLY A 322 -17.33 10.20 2.24
CA GLY A 322 -17.00 9.44 1.04
C GLY A 322 -18.24 8.92 0.31
N ALA A 323 -19.22 8.38 1.04
CA ALA A 323 -20.49 7.93 0.47
C ALA A 323 -21.27 9.14 -0.12
N GLY A 324 -21.40 10.24 0.61
CA GLY A 324 -22.06 11.45 0.15
C GLY A 324 -21.44 12.04 -1.11
N ALA A 325 -20.10 12.11 -1.18
CA ALA A 325 -19.39 12.56 -2.36
C ALA A 325 -19.68 11.68 -3.58
N ASN A 326 -19.69 10.36 -3.43
CA ASN A 326 -20.00 9.45 -4.53
C ASN A 326 -21.48 9.49 -4.94
N ILE A 327 -22.42 9.75 -4.02
CA ILE A 327 -23.83 10.01 -4.37
C ILE A 327 -23.94 11.27 -5.23
N LEU A 328 -23.28 12.37 -4.86
CA LEU A 328 -23.28 13.61 -5.64
C LEU A 328 -22.63 13.41 -7.03
N LEU A 329 -21.58 12.58 -7.10
CA LEU A 329 -20.96 12.20 -8.37
C LEU A 329 -21.91 11.45 -9.31
N LEU A 330 -22.84 10.66 -8.83
CA LEU A 330 -23.82 9.98 -9.69
C LEU A 330 -24.66 10.96 -10.50
N PHE A 331 -24.96 12.15 -9.97
CA PHE A 331 -25.73 13.19 -10.64
C PHE A 331 -24.88 14.14 -11.50
N THR A 332 -23.56 14.21 -11.24
CA THR A 332 -22.66 15.18 -11.90
C THR A 332 -21.48 14.50 -12.60
N LYS A 333 -21.64 13.22 -12.94
CA LYS A 333 -20.60 12.32 -13.44
C LYS A 333 -19.90 12.79 -14.72
N ASP A 334 -20.57 13.56 -15.57
CA ASP A 334 -20.04 14.02 -16.85
C ASP A 334 -19.33 15.39 -16.76
N ILE A 335 -19.31 16.02 -15.58
CA ILE A 335 -18.71 17.32 -15.35
C ILE A 335 -17.34 17.16 -14.69
N PHE A 336 -16.27 17.52 -15.41
CA PHE A 336 -14.89 17.34 -14.92
C PHE A 336 -14.63 18.04 -13.56
N PHE A 337 -15.10 19.29 -13.40
CA PHE A 337 -14.93 20.02 -12.14
C PHE A 337 -15.59 19.30 -10.95
N CYS A 338 -16.79 18.80 -11.13
CA CYS A 338 -17.51 18.03 -10.10
C CYS A 338 -16.79 16.70 -9.79
N TYR A 339 -16.29 16.02 -10.82
CA TYR A 339 -15.51 14.78 -10.64
C TYR A 339 -14.22 15.05 -9.86
N ALA A 340 -13.50 16.13 -10.17
CA ALA A 340 -12.31 16.54 -9.45
C ALA A 340 -12.62 16.91 -7.98
N LEU A 341 -13.68 17.67 -7.74
CA LEU A 341 -14.07 18.11 -6.40
C LEU A 341 -14.54 16.94 -5.53
N PHE A 342 -15.52 16.16 -5.99
CA PHE A 342 -16.07 15.05 -5.21
C PHE A 342 -15.10 13.87 -5.13
N GLY A 343 -14.28 13.63 -6.17
CA GLY A 343 -13.16 12.71 -6.13
C GLY A 343 -12.11 13.09 -5.08
N SER A 344 -11.86 14.40 -4.92
CA SER A 344 -11.01 14.91 -3.85
C SER A 344 -11.57 14.64 -2.46
N ILE A 345 -12.88 14.78 -2.26
CA ILE A 345 -13.56 14.45 -1.00
C ILE A 345 -13.50 12.94 -0.75
N THR A 346 -13.68 12.12 -1.78
CA THR A 346 -13.53 10.66 -1.71
C THR A 346 -12.11 10.27 -1.28
N THR A 347 -11.07 10.90 -1.87
CA THR A 347 -9.68 10.69 -1.48
C THR A 347 -9.44 11.07 -0.03
N PHE A 348 -9.90 12.25 0.40
CA PHE A 348 -9.82 12.67 1.81
C PHE A 348 -10.46 11.64 2.75
N ALA A 349 -11.62 11.10 2.39
CA ALA A 349 -12.36 10.14 3.20
C ALA A 349 -11.63 8.79 3.41
N THR A 350 -10.68 8.44 2.56
CA THR A 350 -9.86 7.20 2.72
C THR A 350 -8.72 7.35 3.72
N ILE A 351 -8.22 8.58 3.95
CA ILE A 351 -7.03 8.83 4.75
C ILE A 351 -7.18 8.43 6.24
N PRO A 352 -8.29 8.77 6.94
CA PRO A 352 -8.44 8.36 8.33
C PRO A 352 -8.37 6.85 8.54
N MET A 353 -8.93 6.05 7.63
CA MET A 353 -8.83 4.59 7.75
C MET A 353 -7.39 4.11 7.60
N MET A 354 -6.65 4.67 6.65
CA MET A 354 -5.24 4.35 6.45
C MET A 354 -4.39 4.64 7.71
N CYS A 355 -4.72 5.71 8.43
CA CYS A 355 -4.03 6.09 9.68
C CYS A 355 -4.48 5.25 10.88
N LEU A 356 -5.74 4.81 10.92
CA LEU A 356 -6.37 4.28 12.12
C LEU A 356 -6.52 2.75 12.12
N VAL A 357 -6.26 2.08 10.98
CA VAL A 357 -6.35 0.61 10.90
C VAL A 357 -5.48 -0.07 11.96
N GLY A 358 -4.24 0.40 12.15
CA GLY A 358 -3.33 -0.13 13.17
C GLY A 358 -3.86 0.07 14.61
N VAL A 359 -4.50 1.21 14.87
CA VAL A 359 -5.11 1.51 16.17
C VAL A 359 -6.29 0.59 16.44
N MET A 360 -7.18 0.39 15.46
CA MET A 360 -8.31 -0.54 15.60
C MET A 360 -7.84 -1.99 15.76
N THR A 361 -6.79 -2.37 15.04
CA THR A 361 -6.17 -3.71 15.18
C THR A 361 -5.65 -3.89 16.61
N ALA A 362 -4.92 -2.91 17.16
CA ALA A 362 -4.44 -2.96 18.54
C ALA A 362 -5.58 -3.08 19.57
N MET A 363 -6.66 -2.30 19.40
CA MET A 363 -7.84 -2.43 20.26
C MET A 363 -8.44 -3.84 20.19
N SER A 364 -8.51 -4.45 19.03
CA SER A 364 -9.05 -5.80 18.85
C SER A 364 -8.15 -6.89 19.45
N ILE A 365 -6.83 -6.66 19.49
CA ILE A 365 -5.86 -7.52 20.17
C ILE A 365 -6.02 -7.43 21.69
N ASP A 366 -6.19 -6.23 22.25
CA ASP A 366 -6.47 -6.03 23.66
C ASP A 366 -7.78 -6.75 24.08
N TYR A 367 -8.80 -6.76 23.21
CA TYR A 367 -10.02 -7.54 23.45
C TYR A 367 -9.77 -9.06 23.42
N ASN A 368 -8.87 -9.56 22.55
CA ASN A 368 -8.48 -10.98 22.57
C ASN A 368 -7.80 -11.35 23.88
N GLU A 369 -6.88 -10.52 24.36
CA GLU A 369 -6.23 -10.71 25.67
C GLU A 369 -7.25 -10.76 26.81
N TYR A 370 -8.22 -9.82 26.81
CA TYR A 370 -9.31 -9.81 27.80
C TYR A 370 -10.13 -11.10 27.78
N LYS A 371 -10.51 -11.56 26.56
CA LYS A 371 -11.46 -12.67 26.40
C LYS A 371 -10.81 -14.04 26.52
N TYR A 372 -9.60 -14.21 26.00
CA TYR A 372 -8.92 -15.50 25.85
C TYR A 372 -7.65 -15.61 26.69
N GLY A 373 -7.24 -14.56 27.39
CA GLY A 373 -5.98 -14.51 28.16
C GLY A 373 -4.71 -14.45 27.33
N VAL A 374 -4.83 -14.42 26.00
CA VAL A 374 -3.69 -14.48 25.08
C VAL A 374 -3.67 -13.31 24.10
N ARG A 375 -2.50 -12.70 23.97
CA ARG A 375 -2.25 -11.55 23.09
C ARG A 375 -1.68 -11.99 21.76
N MET A 376 -2.49 -12.15 20.73
CA MET A 376 -2.10 -12.68 19.43
C MET A 376 -1.69 -11.54 18.46
N VAL A 377 -0.60 -10.82 18.74
CA VAL A 377 -0.19 -9.63 17.98
C VAL A 377 0.30 -9.99 16.58
N ALA A 378 1.24 -10.91 16.48
CA ALA A 378 1.86 -11.32 15.21
C ALA A 378 0.83 -11.89 14.24
N THR A 379 0.01 -12.84 14.69
CA THR A 379 -1.04 -13.47 13.86
C THR A 379 -2.09 -12.46 13.39
N SER A 380 -2.51 -11.53 14.28
CA SER A 380 -3.48 -10.48 13.93
C SER A 380 -2.97 -9.55 12.84
N ASN A 381 -1.73 -9.10 12.94
CA ASN A 381 -1.12 -8.19 11.98
C ASN A 381 -0.83 -8.89 10.64
N SER A 382 -0.35 -10.14 10.67
CA SER A 382 -0.10 -10.92 9.45
C SER A 382 -1.37 -11.16 8.64
N ALA A 383 -2.47 -11.54 9.31
CA ALA A 383 -3.75 -11.74 8.65
C ALA A 383 -4.33 -10.42 8.11
N SER A 384 -4.16 -9.30 8.83
CA SER A 384 -4.57 -7.97 8.34
C SER A 384 -3.75 -7.55 7.12
N SER A 385 -2.46 -7.81 7.10
CA SER A 385 -1.57 -7.54 5.95
C SER A 385 -1.98 -8.37 4.73
N PHE A 386 -2.25 -9.67 4.93
CA PHE A 386 -2.76 -10.55 3.87
C PHE A 386 -4.09 -10.03 3.30
N GLY A 387 -5.05 -9.66 4.17
CA GLY A 387 -6.31 -9.04 3.75
C GLY A 387 -6.12 -7.77 2.94
N GLY A 388 -5.18 -6.92 3.33
CA GLY A 388 -4.82 -5.70 2.61
C GLY A 388 -4.29 -5.97 1.19
N LYS A 389 -3.39 -6.94 1.02
CA LYS A 389 -2.85 -7.33 -0.28
C LYS A 389 -3.93 -7.92 -1.21
N VAL A 390 -4.74 -8.84 -0.68
CA VAL A 390 -5.88 -9.40 -1.41
C VAL A 390 -6.87 -8.29 -1.79
N GLY A 391 -7.18 -7.36 -0.88
CA GLY A 391 -8.05 -6.22 -1.15
C GLY A 391 -7.53 -5.34 -2.29
N SER A 392 -6.25 -4.97 -2.29
CA SER A 392 -5.67 -4.16 -3.37
C SER A 392 -5.68 -4.88 -4.73
N GLY A 393 -5.44 -6.19 -4.73
CA GLY A 393 -5.55 -7.04 -5.92
C GLY A 393 -6.98 -7.11 -6.46
N LEU A 394 -7.96 -7.31 -5.58
CA LEU A 394 -9.39 -7.26 -5.95
C LEU A 394 -9.76 -5.91 -6.55
N GLY A 395 -9.29 -4.78 -5.96
CA GLY A 395 -9.58 -3.45 -6.48
C GLY A 395 -9.10 -3.25 -7.92
N THR A 396 -7.88 -3.63 -8.23
CA THR A 396 -7.37 -3.56 -9.61
C THR A 396 -8.09 -4.54 -10.55
N SER A 397 -8.46 -5.73 -10.07
CA SER A 397 -9.15 -6.75 -10.86
C SER A 397 -10.61 -6.38 -11.17
N ILE A 398 -11.32 -5.71 -10.27
CA ILE A 398 -12.68 -5.22 -10.47
C ILE A 398 -12.77 -4.35 -11.74
N ILE A 399 -11.77 -3.47 -11.99
CA ILE A 399 -11.73 -2.66 -13.21
C ILE A 399 -11.78 -3.55 -14.45
N GLY A 400 -10.90 -4.53 -14.53
CA GLY A 400 -10.82 -5.41 -15.70
C GLY A 400 -12.05 -6.32 -15.85
N TRP A 401 -12.66 -6.79 -14.76
CA TRP A 401 -13.88 -7.59 -14.82
C TRP A 401 -15.09 -6.78 -15.27
N PHE A 402 -15.26 -5.53 -14.81
CA PHE A 402 -16.31 -4.65 -15.33
C PHE A 402 -16.13 -4.36 -16.82
N LEU A 403 -14.90 -4.11 -17.26
CA LEU A 403 -14.59 -3.89 -18.67
C LEU A 403 -14.83 -5.14 -19.52
N ALA A 404 -14.44 -6.32 -19.02
CA ALA A 404 -14.67 -7.59 -19.69
C ALA A 404 -16.17 -7.92 -19.83
N ALA A 405 -16.96 -7.64 -18.81
CA ALA A 405 -18.41 -7.91 -18.81
C ALA A 405 -19.17 -7.13 -19.89
N VAL A 406 -18.62 -6.00 -20.34
CA VAL A 406 -19.22 -5.16 -21.40
C VAL A 406 -18.55 -5.33 -22.77
N GLY A 407 -17.60 -6.27 -22.90
CA GLY A 407 -16.86 -6.48 -24.15
C GLY A 407 -16.01 -5.28 -24.54
N TYR A 408 -15.26 -4.71 -23.57
CA TYR A 408 -14.43 -3.53 -23.78
C TYR A 408 -13.45 -3.70 -24.94
N ASP A 409 -13.45 -2.73 -25.84
CA ASP A 409 -12.56 -2.63 -27.00
C ASP A 409 -11.86 -1.25 -27.00
N ALA A 410 -10.56 -1.28 -26.78
CA ALA A 410 -9.72 -0.08 -26.70
C ALA A 410 -9.54 0.66 -28.06
N THR A 411 -9.85 -0.01 -29.19
CA THR A 411 -9.67 0.54 -30.55
C THR A 411 -10.81 1.47 -30.95
N GLN A 412 -11.92 1.47 -30.22
CA GLN A 412 -13.08 2.32 -30.51
C GLN A 412 -12.72 3.80 -30.28
N THR A 413 -13.26 4.66 -31.12
CA THR A 413 -13.06 6.12 -31.01
C THR A 413 -14.07 6.77 -30.07
N VAL A 414 -15.24 6.15 -29.89
CA VAL A 414 -16.32 6.65 -29.01
C VAL A 414 -16.73 5.52 -28.07
N ALA A 415 -16.83 5.84 -26.78
CA ALA A 415 -17.25 4.87 -25.79
C ALA A 415 -18.72 4.46 -25.98
N PRO A 416 -19.02 3.16 -26.17
CA PRO A 416 -20.39 2.66 -26.10
C PRO A 416 -21.03 2.97 -24.73
N ALA A 417 -22.37 3.05 -24.72
CA ALA A 417 -23.10 3.29 -23.47
C ALA A 417 -22.76 2.23 -22.38
N ALA A 418 -22.61 0.97 -22.78
CA ALA A 418 -22.22 -0.12 -21.87
C ALA A 418 -20.85 0.11 -21.24
N THR A 419 -19.85 0.56 -22.01
CA THR A 419 -18.51 0.89 -21.51
C THR A 419 -18.56 2.05 -20.52
N LYS A 420 -19.34 3.11 -20.81
CA LYS A 420 -19.53 4.22 -19.86
C LYS A 420 -20.20 3.75 -18.58
N MET A 421 -21.22 2.89 -18.66
CA MET A 421 -21.87 2.33 -17.47
C MET A 421 -20.89 1.48 -16.63
N ALA A 422 -20.03 0.67 -17.23
CA ALA A 422 -18.99 -0.08 -16.53
C ALA A 422 -18.03 0.86 -15.81
N ILE A 423 -17.59 1.95 -16.46
CA ILE A 423 -16.72 2.95 -15.88
C ILE A 423 -17.36 3.63 -14.66
N TYR A 424 -18.62 4.05 -14.77
CA TYR A 424 -19.37 4.60 -13.63
C TYR A 424 -19.52 3.55 -12.51
N GLY A 425 -19.72 2.28 -12.88
CA GLY A 425 -19.83 1.15 -11.97
C GLY A 425 -18.60 1.03 -11.08
N PHE A 426 -17.42 0.86 -11.66
CA PHE A 426 -16.22 0.67 -10.85
C PHE A 426 -15.65 1.97 -10.25
N ALA A 427 -15.85 3.14 -10.88
CA ALA A 427 -15.27 4.39 -10.40
C ALA A 427 -16.15 5.14 -9.38
N ILE A 428 -17.46 4.95 -9.38
CA ILE A 428 -18.40 5.68 -8.51
C ILE A 428 -19.24 4.71 -7.66
N VAL A 429 -19.92 3.74 -8.29
CA VAL A 429 -20.90 2.89 -7.59
C VAL A 429 -20.19 1.93 -6.64
N THR A 430 -19.11 1.29 -7.06
CA THR A 430 -18.36 0.36 -6.20
C THR A 430 -17.77 1.04 -4.97
N PRO A 431 -17.06 2.19 -5.06
CA PRO A 431 -16.64 2.95 -3.88
C PRO A 431 -17.79 3.37 -2.98
N LEU A 432 -18.93 3.83 -3.56
CA LEU A 432 -20.12 4.18 -2.79
C LEU A 432 -20.60 3.02 -1.92
N VAL A 433 -20.81 1.86 -2.54
CA VAL A 433 -21.26 0.64 -1.84
C VAL A 433 -20.28 0.24 -0.73
N ILE A 434 -18.99 0.30 -1.02
CA ILE A 434 -17.94 -0.01 -0.05
C ILE A 434 -17.97 0.95 1.13
N PHE A 435 -18.07 2.27 0.92
CA PHE A 435 -18.19 3.25 2.00
C PHE A 435 -19.40 3.01 2.89
N VAL A 436 -20.55 2.68 2.29
CA VAL A 436 -21.77 2.34 3.05
C VAL A 436 -21.56 1.08 3.89
N ILE A 437 -20.97 0.03 3.33
CA ILE A 437 -20.68 -1.19 4.07
C ILE A 437 -19.69 -0.91 5.22
N MET A 438 -18.61 -0.17 4.97
CA MET A 438 -17.65 0.20 6.01
C MET A 438 -18.31 1.04 7.11
N PHE A 439 -19.19 1.97 6.77
CA PHE A 439 -19.95 2.76 7.73
C PHE A 439 -20.80 1.85 8.63
N ILE A 440 -21.54 0.90 8.05
CA ILE A 440 -22.38 -0.06 8.80
C ILE A 440 -21.52 -0.95 9.71
N LEU A 441 -20.37 -1.43 9.22
CA LEU A 441 -19.49 -2.28 10.02
C LEU A 441 -18.87 -1.52 11.18
N VAL A 442 -18.34 -0.32 10.94
CA VAL A 442 -17.69 0.49 11.99
C VAL A 442 -18.70 1.04 12.98
N SER A 443 -19.97 1.25 12.60
CA SER A 443 -21.02 1.63 13.57
C SER A 443 -21.26 0.56 14.64
N LYS A 444 -20.93 -0.72 14.36
CA LYS A 444 -21.01 -1.83 15.31
C LYS A 444 -19.72 -2.02 16.14
N PHE A 445 -18.71 -1.18 15.93
CA PHE A 445 -17.44 -1.23 16.65
C PHE A 445 -17.53 -0.36 17.90
N ASP A 446 -18.07 -0.92 18.98
CA ASP A 446 -18.31 -0.24 20.27
C ASP A 446 -17.13 -0.38 21.27
N LEU A 447 -16.05 -1.05 20.85
CA LEU A 447 -14.90 -1.39 21.69
C LEU A 447 -14.18 -0.17 22.27
N GLU A 448 -14.14 0.97 21.55
CA GLU A 448 -13.50 2.20 22.02
C GLU A 448 -14.03 2.65 23.39
N LYS A 449 -15.31 2.43 23.66
CA LYS A 449 -15.96 2.83 24.92
C LYS A 449 -15.68 1.87 26.07
N THR A 450 -15.53 0.59 25.78
CA THR A 450 -15.40 -0.48 26.78
C THR A 450 -13.93 -0.82 27.09
N LEU A 451 -13.01 -0.44 26.19
CA LEU A 451 -11.58 -0.77 26.29
C LEU A 451 -10.90 -0.31 27.60
N PRO A 452 -11.18 0.90 28.17
CA PRO A 452 -10.54 1.32 29.42
C PRO A 452 -10.84 0.37 30.59
N ALA A 453 -12.11 -0.03 30.75
CA ALA A 453 -12.51 -0.98 31.80
C ALA A 453 -11.89 -2.37 31.62
N MET A 454 -11.80 -2.83 30.36
CA MET A 454 -11.14 -4.12 30.02
C MET A 454 -9.64 -4.11 30.34
N LYS A 455 -8.95 -2.99 30.07
CA LYS A 455 -7.53 -2.82 30.41
C LYS A 455 -7.26 -2.85 31.90
N GLU A 456 -8.12 -2.24 32.70
CA GLU A 456 -8.03 -2.31 34.17
C GLU A 456 -8.20 -3.75 34.67
N GLU A 457 -9.11 -4.51 34.07
CA GLU A 457 -9.32 -5.90 34.46
C GLU A 457 -8.16 -6.80 34.05
N ILE A 458 -7.58 -6.61 32.84
CA ILE A 458 -6.36 -7.31 32.41
C ILE A 458 -5.22 -7.03 33.41
N ALA A 459 -5.03 -5.76 33.79
CA ALA A 459 -3.98 -5.37 34.74
C ALA A 459 -4.19 -6.04 36.12
N LYS A 460 -5.43 -6.11 36.62
CA LYS A 460 -5.76 -6.81 37.86
C LYS A 460 -5.45 -8.31 37.78
N ARG A 461 -5.82 -8.97 36.69
CA ARG A 461 -5.52 -10.41 36.48
C ARG A 461 -4.01 -10.69 36.42
N LYS A 462 -3.24 -9.83 35.75
CA LYS A 462 -1.77 -9.94 35.70
C LYS A 462 -1.14 -9.76 37.08
N ALA A 463 -1.63 -8.80 37.87
CA ALA A 463 -1.15 -8.57 39.24
C ALA A 463 -1.51 -9.69 40.24
N GLN A 464 -2.56 -10.47 39.98
CA GLN A 464 -2.94 -11.64 40.77
C GLN A 464 -2.14 -12.90 40.44
N ASN A 465 -1.58 -12.98 39.21
CA ASN A 465 -0.82 -14.10 38.71
C ASN A 465 0.70 -13.90 38.82
N ALA A 466 1.17 -12.70 39.19
CA ALA A 466 2.54 -12.35 39.48
C ALA A 466 2.87 -12.46 40.98
#